data_ef016857fbc775e0bf86f354ab763fcb
#
_entry.id   ef016857fbc775e0bf86f354ab763fcb
#
_cell.length_a   1.000
_cell.length_b   1.000
_cell.length_c   1.000
_cell.angle_alpha   90.00
_cell.angle_beta   90.00
_cell.angle_gamma   90.00
#
_symmetry.space_group_name_H-M   'P 1'
#
loop_
_entity.id
_entity.type
_entity.pdbx_description
1 polymer ?
#
loop_
_entity_poly.entity_id
_entity_poly.type
_entity_poly.pdbx_seq_one_letter_code
_entity_poly.pdbx_strand_id
1 'polypeptide(L)'
;MERRECDILIIGSGIAGMSAAIHASHLSKGKLRVCLVSKLHAMRSHSVSAEGGISGVLYGSENNDSPDMHAYDTVKGSDFLADQDAVEILVKNAPKEIEFFDHIGVPWSRTGKGSISQRPFGGMTIPRTAFAADKTGFFMMRALYDELLSYGNVEILHEHYVTSMLVKRGKFICAYAVNLADRSGKVLSAKSCIIATGGYGRIFNFTTTAHSSTGDGVALAYNSGLPLKDMEFIQFHPTALVPTGVLITEAARGEGGYLLNAKGERFMERYAKSKMELAPRDIVSRSIITEIQAGRGILHEESGLSHVLLDLRHLDPEVIDEKLPMVKELTMKNINVDPHNEPIPVRPGAHYTMGGIHVDVHGRVFLDEKRSVAGLWSAGESACVSVHGANRLGSNSLSECAVWGRITGTEAARHAMSAGQNSALDAKSIGDFYGEEDEKIYELLNGSGSVNPYKLRDEMHGIMEKHMYVYRKVGGMKEAKKRLAKLYSMSKSICIEDKSTVYNTNFRDALEIKSLIALAYVATSCALERKESRGAHAVVEHSERDDRKWLKHTIAVKRGDSVGMYYSQVSITKWKPEKRVY
;
A
#
# COMPACT_ATOMS: atom_id res chain seq x y z
N MET A 1 -19.26 -21.54 19.01
CA MET A 1 -19.12 -20.30 18.22
C MET A 1 -18.78 -19.17 19.17
N GLU A 2 -17.56 -18.64 19.09
CA GLU A 2 -17.23 -17.40 19.78
C GLU A 2 -17.68 -16.21 18.90
N ARG A 3 -18.52 -15.34 19.45
CA ARG A 3 -19.04 -14.16 18.76
C ARG A 3 -18.71 -12.90 19.54
N ARG A 4 -18.12 -11.92 18.85
CA ARG A 4 -17.91 -10.56 19.35
C ARG A 4 -18.80 -9.59 18.58
N GLU A 5 -19.44 -8.69 19.30
CA GLU A 5 -20.27 -7.65 18.73
C GLU A 5 -19.68 -6.28 19.02
N CYS A 6 -19.56 -5.46 18.00
CA CYS A 6 -19.17 -4.05 18.11
C CYS A 6 -20.06 -3.19 17.21
N ASP A 7 -19.95 -1.87 17.30
CA ASP A 7 -20.65 -0.99 16.39
C ASP A 7 -19.85 -0.76 15.12
N ILE A 8 -18.51 -0.67 15.26
CA ILE A 8 -17.58 -0.46 14.16
C ILE A 8 -16.44 -1.48 14.27
N LEU A 9 -16.23 -2.24 13.20
CA LEU A 9 -15.09 -3.13 13.02
C LEU A 9 -14.07 -2.45 12.11
N ILE A 10 -12.80 -2.40 12.52
CA ILE A 10 -11.70 -1.88 11.71
C ILE A 10 -10.66 -2.98 11.53
N ILE A 11 -10.38 -3.35 10.28
CA ILE A 11 -9.43 -4.42 9.94
C ILE A 11 -8.14 -3.78 9.44
N GLY A 12 -7.10 -3.84 10.28
CA GLY A 12 -5.79 -3.23 10.02
C GLY A 12 -5.49 -2.05 10.93
N SER A 13 -4.28 -2.04 11.49
CA SER A 13 -3.82 -1.09 12.51
C SER A 13 -2.75 -0.12 12.00
N GLY A 14 -2.65 0.11 10.69
CA GLY A 14 -1.81 1.16 10.14
C GLY A 14 -2.38 2.57 10.43
N ILE A 15 -1.72 3.62 9.92
CA ILE A 15 -2.17 5.00 10.09
C ILE A 15 -3.65 5.15 9.74
N ALA A 16 -4.11 4.58 8.61
CA ALA A 16 -5.50 4.69 8.19
C ALA A 16 -6.47 4.06 9.20
N GLY A 17 -6.16 2.85 9.71
CA GLY A 17 -7.02 2.16 10.67
C GLY A 17 -7.07 2.82 12.03
N MET A 18 -5.93 3.24 12.59
CA MET A 18 -5.88 3.95 13.87
C MET A 18 -6.54 5.33 13.77
N SER A 19 -6.27 6.08 12.70
CA SER A 19 -6.95 7.36 12.44
C SER A 19 -8.46 7.17 12.35
N ALA A 20 -8.94 6.13 11.66
CA ALA A 20 -10.36 5.83 11.59
C ALA A 20 -10.98 5.53 12.97
N ALA A 21 -10.29 4.74 13.82
CA ALA A 21 -10.75 4.42 15.16
C ALA A 21 -10.86 5.66 16.06
N ILE A 22 -9.85 6.52 16.04
CA ILE A 22 -9.81 7.77 16.81
C ILE A 22 -10.96 8.70 16.38
N HIS A 23 -11.10 8.96 15.09
CA HIS A 23 -12.13 9.86 14.59
C HIS A 23 -13.56 9.32 14.75
N ALA A 24 -13.75 8.00 14.67
CA ALA A 24 -15.02 7.35 14.99
C ALA A 24 -15.37 7.51 16.48
N SER A 25 -14.39 7.29 17.37
CA SER A 25 -14.55 7.44 18.81
C SER A 25 -14.82 8.90 19.21
N HIS A 26 -14.08 9.83 18.62
CA HIS A 26 -14.26 11.26 18.84
C HIS A 26 -15.66 11.73 18.42
N LEU A 27 -16.12 11.39 17.19
CA LEU A 27 -17.44 11.79 16.70
C LEU A 27 -18.58 11.22 17.55
N SER A 28 -18.46 9.97 17.97
CA SER A 28 -19.46 9.30 18.81
C SER A 28 -19.39 9.70 20.29
N LYS A 29 -18.41 10.51 20.68
CA LYS A 29 -18.12 10.85 22.08
C LYS A 29 -17.99 9.59 22.96
N GLY A 30 -17.31 8.57 22.44
CA GLY A 30 -17.10 7.30 23.11
C GLY A 30 -18.34 6.40 23.25
N LYS A 31 -19.46 6.70 22.59
CA LYS A 31 -20.71 5.92 22.72
C LYS A 31 -20.74 4.67 21.87
N LEU A 32 -19.97 4.61 20.78
CA LEU A 32 -19.88 3.43 19.91
C LEU A 32 -18.75 2.52 20.36
N ARG A 33 -18.99 1.23 20.39
CA ARG A 33 -17.93 0.21 20.59
C ARG A 33 -17.17 0.01 19.30
N VAL A 34 -15.87 0.31 19.31
CA VAL A 34 -14.96 0.14 18.17
C VAL A 34 -14.05 -1.06 18.44
N CYS A 35 -13.99 -1.98 17.48
CA CYS A 35 -13.07 -3.11 17.50
C CYS A 35 -12.02 -2.93 16.39
N LEU A 36 -10.76 -2.76 16.77
CA LEU A 36 -9.61 -2.69 15.85
C LEU A 36 -8.90 -4.03 15.82
N VAL A 37 -8.90 -4.71 14.67
CA VAL A 37 -8.29 -6.03 14.50
C VAL A 37 -6.98 -5.91 13.73
N SER A 38 -5.93 -6.51 14.26
CA SER A 38 -4.60 -6.50 13.63
C SER A 38 -4.00 -7.90 13.59
N LYS A 39 -3.46 -8.27 12.43
CA LYS A 39 -2.73 -9.53 12.23
C LYS A 39 -1.48 -9.65 13.10
N LEU A 40 -0.87 -8.53 13.42
CA LEU A 40 0.29 -8.40 14.31
C LEU A 40 -0.06 -7.48 15.47
N HIS A 41 0.90 -7.25 16.38
CA HIS A 41 0.80 -6.13 17.31
C HIS A 41 0.59 -4.82 16.54
N ALA A 42 -0.32 -3.96 17.01
CA ALA A 42 -0.75 -2.77 16.29
C ALA A 42 0.41 -1.85 15.84
N MET A 43 1.46 -1.74 16.67
CA MET A 43 2.67 -0.97 16.36
C MET A 43 3.63 -1.65 15.37
N ARG A 44 3.30 -2.82 14.80
CA ARG A 44 4.12 -3.51 13.79
C ARG A 44 3.56 -3.40 12.37
N SER A 45 2.71 -2.43 12.13
CA SER A 45 2.23 -2.08 10.80
C SER A 45 3.37 -1.55 9.91
N HIS A 46 3.26 -1.76 8.59
CA HIS A 46 4.21 -1.21 7.62
C HIS A 46 4.35 0.33 7.69
N SER A 47 3.32 1.03 8.15
CA SER A 47 3.36 2.49 8.36
C SER A 47 4.52 2.95 9.26
N VAL A 48 4.97 2.10 10.21
CA VAL A 48 6.12 2.39 11.08
C VAL A 48 7.42 2.58 10.28
N SER A 49 7.55 1.90 9.15
CA SER A 49 8.74 1.93 8.28
C SER A 49 8.73 3.10 7.28
N ALA A 50 7.76 4.02 7.35
CA ALA A 50 7.71 5.15 6.45
C ALA A 50 8.71 6.24 6.91
N GLU A 51 9.72 6.47 6.09
CA GLU A 51 10.84 7.38 6.41
C GLU A 51 10.61 8.80 5.89
N GLY A 52 9.93 8.92 4.75
CA GLY A 52 9.89 10.13 3.94
C GLY A 52 9.21 11.32 4.60
N GLY A 53 7.99 11.19 5.05
CA GLY A 53 7.16 12.25 5.57
C GLY A 53 5.76 12.28 4.98
N ILE A 54 4.99 13.31 5.32
CA ILE A 54 3.61 13.54 4.92
C ILE A 54 3.50 14.88 4.15
N SER A 55 2.87 14.86 2.97
CA SER A 55 2.70 16.05 2.14
C SER A 55 1.47 16.86 2.54
N GLY A 56 1.65 18.18 2.68
CA GLY A 56 0.57 19.14 2.89
C GLY A 56 1.06 20.58 2.75
N VAL A 57 0.21 21.48 2.27
CA VAL A 57 0.53 22.91 2.11
C VAL A 57 0.33 23.62 3.45
N LEU A 58 1.40 23.80 4.23
CA LEU A 58 1.32 24.43 5.56
C LEU A 58 1.47 25.96 5.50
N TYR A 59 2.38 26.47 4.68
CA TYR A 59 2.77 27.89 4.65
C TYR A 59 2.66 28.45 3.23
N GLY A 60 1.46 28.36 2.64
CA GLY A 60 1.23 28.66 1.22
C GLY A 60 1.74 30.02 0.75
N SER A 61 1.40 31.10 1.47
CA SER A 61 1.82 32.46 1.11
C SER A 61 3.32 32.71 1.31
N GLU A 62 3.95 32.07 2.30
CA GLU A 62 5.37 32.24 2.62
C GLU A 62 6.25 31.48 1.64
N ASN A 63 5.82 30.29 1.20
CA ASN A 63 6.58 29.39 0.33
C ASN A 63 6.17 29.47 -1.14
N ASN A 64 5.27 30.37 -1.53
CA ASN A 64 4.65 30.40 -2.86
C ASN A 64 4.01 29.06 -3.25
N ASP A 65 3.47 28.32 -2.30
CA ASP A 65 2.77 27.04 -2.51
C ASP A 65 1.24 27.23 -2.37
N SER A 66 0.49 26.32 -2.97
CA SER A 66 -0.97 26.33 -2.88
C SER A 66 -1.54 24.90 -2.98
N PRO A 67 -2.76 24.68 -2.48
CA PRO A 67 -3.48 23.42 -2.71
C PRO A 67 -3.59 23.07 -4.20
N ASP A 68 -3.75 24.06 -5.08
CA ASP A 68 -3.78 23.85 -6.53
C ASP A 68 -2.44 23.36 -7.09
N MET A 69 -1.33 23.87 -6.60
CA MET A 69 0.01 23.40 -7.02
C MET A 69 0.25 21.97 -6.52
N HIS A 70 -0.13 21.67 -5.29
CA HIS A 70 -0.07 20.30 -4.77
C HIS A 70 -0.96 19.34 -5.57
N ALA A 71 -2.17 19.78 -5.92
CA ALA A 71 -3.09 18.99 -6.75
C ALA A 71 -2.52 18.76 -8.15
N TYR A 72 -1.98 19.79 -8.79
CA TYR A 72 -1.36 19.66 -10.11
C TYR A 72 -0.16 18.72 -10.10
N ASP A 73 0.76 18.84 -9.12
CA ASP A 73 1.90 17.93 -8.97
C ASP A 73 1.43 16.47 -8.79
N THR A 74 0.34 16.26 -8.03
CA THR A 74 -0.24 14.94 -7.80
C THR A 74 -0.84 14.37 -9.10
N VAL A 75 -1.64 15.15 -9.83
CA VAL A 75 -2.26 14.75 -11.11
C VAL A 75 -1.19 14.49 -12.17
N LYS A 76 -0.19 15.37 -12.31
CA LYS A 76 0.93 15.19 -13.23
C LYS A 76 1.78 13.98 -12.83
N GLY A 77 2.10 13.83 -11.53
CA GLY A 77 2.85 12.71 -10.98
C GLY A 77 2.17 11.36 -11.21
N SER A 78 0.82 11.33 -11.18
CA SER A 78 -0.02 10.16 -11.44
C SER A 78 -0.12 9.76 -12.92
N ASP A 79 0.55 10.46 -13.80
CA ASP A 79 0.42 10.36 -15.27
C ASP A 79 -1.01 10.60 -15.75
N PHE A 80 -1.69 11.57 -15.12
CA PHE A 80 -3.06 12.02 -15.42
C PHE A 80 -4.15 10.94 -15.29
N LEU A 81 -3.89 9.89 -14.53
CA LEU A 81 -4.90 8.84 -14.26
C LEU A 81 -5.56 9.03 -12.88
N ALA A 82 -5.10 9.94 -12.05
CA ALA A 82 -5.74 10.23 -10.76
C ALA A 82 -7.13 10.84 -10.95
N ASP A 83 -8.10 10.42 -10.14
CA ASP A 83 -9.40 11.08 -10.02
C ASP A 83 -9.21 12.44 -9.33
N GLN A 84 -9.45 13.53 -10.06
CA GLN A 84 -9.08 14.87 -9.61
C GLN A 84 -9.95 15.37 -8.45
N ASP A 85 -11.18 14.91 -8.31
CA ASP A 85 -12.02 15.15 -7.13
C ASP A 85 -11.43 14.50 -5.87
N ALA A 86 -10.88 13.29 -5.96
CA ALA A 86 -10.13 12.67 -4.87
C ALA A 86 -8.85 13.46 -4.55
N VAL A 87 -8.11 13.92 -5.56
CA VAL A 87 -6.93 14.78 -5.36
C VAL A 87 -7.29 16.07 -4.65
N GLU A 88 -8.40 16.73 -5.02
CA GLU A 88 -8.88 17.94 -4.35
C GLU A 88 -9.20 17.70 -2.86
N ILE A 89 -9.82 16.56 -2.54
CA ILE A 89 -10.08 16.15 -1.15
C ILE A 89 -8.76 15.98 -0.40
N LEU A 90 -7.78 15.28 -0.98
CA LEU A 90 -6.47 15.09 -0.38
C LEU A 90 -5.83 16.43 0.00
N VAL A 91 -5.63 17.31 -0.99
CA VAL A 91 -4.83 18.53 -0.81
C VAL A 91 -5.49 19.55 0.13
N LYS A 92 -6.83 19.56 0.19
CA LYS A 92 -7.60 20.43 1.12
C LYS A 92 -7.55 19.93 2.57
N ASN A 93 -7.36 18.63 2.78
CA ASN A 93 -7.42 18.04 4.11
C ASN A 93 -6.06 17.66 4.68
N ALA A 94 -5.06 17.36 3.87
CA ALA A 94 -3.73 16.98 4.34
C ALA A 94 -3.09 17.97 5.34
N PRO A 95 -3.20 19.30 5.18
CA PRO A 95 -2.70 20.25 6.19
C PRO A 95 -3.33 20.05 7.56
N LYS A 96 -4.64 19.81 7.62
CA LYS A 96 -5.38 19.59 8.88
C LYS A 96 -4.96 18.31 9.58
N GLU A 97 -4.61 17.27 8.80
CA GLU A 97 -4.06 16.04 9.36
C GLU A 97 -2.67 16.27 9.96
N ILE A 98 -1.81 17.06 9.30
CA ILE A 98 -0.49 17.43 9.86
C ILE A 98 -0.64 18.20 11.16
N GLU A 99 -1.57 19.16 11.22
CA GLU A 99 -1.91 19.90 12.45
C GLU A 99 -2.43 18.96 13.54
N PHE A 100 -3.31 18.01 13.19
CA PHE A 100 -3.78 16.98 14.13
C PHE A 100 -2.62 16.15 14.69
N PHE A 101 -1.69 15.69 13.83
CA PHE A 101 -0.52 14.94 14.26
C PHE A 101 0.42 15.79 15.14
N ASP A 102 0.56 17.08 14.88
CA ASP A 102 1.31 18.00 15.76
C ASP A 102 0.65 18.07 17.14
N HIS A 103 -0.68 18.21 17.17
CA HIS A 103 -1.45 18.27 18.40
C HIS A 103 -1.33 17.02 19.27
N ILE A 104 -1.34 15.83 18.66
CA ILE A 104 -1.19 14.56 19.39
C ILE A 104 0.27 14.19 19.69
N GLY A 105 1.24 15.08 19.39
CA GLY A 105 2.62 14.99 19.86
C GLY A 105 3.63 14.35 18.91
N VAL A 106 3.41 14.38 17.59
CA VAL A 106 4.46 14.00 16.63
C VAL A 106 5.60 15.02 16.69
N PRO A 107 6.86 14.61 16.97
CA PRO A 107 8.00 15.50 17.09
C PRO A 107 8.53 15.91 15.71
N TRP A 108 7.79 16.75 15.00
CA TRP A 108 8.21 17.25 13.69
C TRP A 108 9.57 17.94 13.74
N SER A 109 10.40 17.75 12.72
CA SER A 109 11.56 18.59 12.48
C SER A 109 11.11 20.03 12.28
N ARG A 110 11.76 21.00 12.95
CA ARG A 110 11.34 22.39 12.96
C ARG A 110 12.47 23.32 12.49
N THR A 111 12.08 24.43 11.90
CA THR A 111 12.99 25.53 11.57
C THR A 111 13.45 26.24 12.85
N GLY A 112 14.50 27.07 12.77
CA GLY A 112 14.93 27.92 13.88
C GLY A 112 13.86 28.89 14.42
N LYS A 113 12.76 29.09 13.67
CA LYS A 113 11.59 29.90 14.09
C LYS A 113 10.47 29.06 14.72
N GLY A 114 10.66 27.75 14.87
CA GLY A 114 9.66 26.84 15.45
C GLY A 114 8.62 26.29 14.47
N SER A 115 8.58 26.74 13.23
CA SER A 115 7.67 26.22 12.18
C SER A 115 8.07 24.80 11.78
N ILE A 116 7.11 23.95 11.39
CA ILE A 116 7.36 22.60 10.88
C ILE A 116 8.19 22.70 9.59
N SER A 117 9.33 22.03 9.55
CA SER A 117 10.19 21.98 8.37
C SER A 117 9.56 21.15 7.26
N GLN A 118 9.76 21.57 6.01
CA GLN A 118 9.29 20.89 4.82
C GLN A 118 10.45 20.62 3.86
N ARG A 119 10.51 19.42 3.28
CA ARG A 119 11.57 19.00 2.34
C ARG A 119 11.01 18.59 0.97
N PRO A 120 11.84 18.64 -0.10
CA PRO A 120 11.42 18.24 -1.45
C PRO A 120 11.38 16.73 -1.60
N PHE A 121 10.49 16.26 -2.50
CA PHE A 121 10.45 14.89 -3.01
C PHE A 121 10.26 14.88 -4.53
N GLY A 122 10.58 13.75 -5.16
CA GLY A 122 10.53 13.59 -6.61
C GLY A 122 9.16 13.93 -7.21
N GLY A 123 9.19 14.78 -8.23
CA GLY A 123 8.01 15.25 -8.94
C GLY A 123 7.33 16.47 -8.34
N MET A 124 7.73 16.94 -7.17
CA MET A 124 7.18 18.15 -6.55
C MET A 124 7.74 19.42 -7.18
N THR A 125 6.89 20.44 -7.29
CA THR A 125 7.30 21.79 -7.70
C THR A 125 7.87 22.56 -6.51
N ILE A 126 7.22 22.48 -5.35
CA ILE A 126 7.58 23.16 -4.10
C ILE A 126 7.79 22.13 -3.00
N PRO A 127 8.79 22.28 -2.11
CA PRO A 127 8.95 21.43 -0.92
C PRO A 127 7.73 21.55 -0.01
N ARG A 128 7.00 20.43 0.21
CA ARG A 128 5.80 20.42 1.07
C ARG A 128 5.70 19.20 1.97
N THR A 129 6.75 18.42 2.11
CA THR A 129 6.75 17.21 2.94
C THR A 129 7.19 17.53 4.35
N ALA A 130 6.25 17.55 5.30
CA ALA A 130 6.54 17.58 6.74
C ALA A 130 7.16 16.24 7.17
N PHE A 131 8.17 16.28 8.05
CA PHE A 131 8.95 15.11 8.43
C PHE A 131 9.45 15.19 9.88
N ALA A 132 9.76 14.04 10.46
CA ALA A 132 10.44 13.91 11.74
C ALA A 132 11.72 13.08 11.49
N ALA A 133 12.84 13.77 11.21
CA ALA A 133 14.07 13.21 10.67
C ALA A 133 13.75 12.26 9.49
N ASP A 134 14.25 11.03 9.50
CA ASP A 134 13.91 9.96 8.57
C ASP A 134 13.12 8.81 9.24
N LYS A 135 12.37 9.12 10.33
CA LYS A 135 11.56 8.18 11.13
C LYS A 135 10.10 8.63 11.26
N THR A 136 9.58 9.36 10.28
CA THR A 136 8.26 10.00 10.34
C THR A 136 7.14 9.01 10.67
N GLY A 137 7.08 7.88 9.98
CA GLY A 137 6.04 6.86 10.19
C GLY A 137 6.06 6.27 11.59
N PHE A 138 7.24 6.05 12.16
CA PHE A 138 7.38 5.57 13.54
C PHE A 138 6.75 6.55 14.55
N PHE A 139 7.07 7.84 14.44
CA PHE A 139 6.54 8.85 15.36
C PHE A 139 5.03 9.08 15.15
N MET A 140 4.55 9.09 13.90
CA MET A 140 3.11 9.18 13.62
C MET A 140 2.35 7.98 14.21
N MET A 141 2.84 6.76 14.02
CA MET A 141 2.22 5.55 14.54
C MET A 141 2.22 5.53 16.07
N ARG A 142 3.32 5.97 16.70
CA ARG A 142 3.40 6.06 18.16
C ARG A 142 2.38 7.05 18.71
N ALA A 143 2.33 8.25 18.14
CA ALA A 143 1.37 9.27 18.57
C ALA A 143 -0.09 8.80 18.41
N LEU A 144 -0.43 8.16 17.26
CA LEU A 144 -1.75 7.57 17.07
C LEU A 144 -2.07 6.45 18.06
N TYR A 145 -1.09 5.60 18.37
CA TYR A 145 -1.31 4.50 19.29
C TYR A 145 -1.52 5.01 20.72
N ASP A 146 -0.70 5.97 21.16
CA ASP A 146 -0.82 6.60 22.48
C ASP A 146 -2.18 7.34 22.57
N GLU A 147 -2.59 8.09 21.55
CA GLU A 147 -3.91 8.74 21.49
C GLU A 147 -5.05 7.70 21.53
N LEU A 148 -4.93 6.62 20.74
CA LEU A 148 -5.95 5.56 20.67
C LEU A 148 -6.19 4.89 22.03
N LEU A 149 -5.14 4.67 22.82
CA LEU A 149 -5.24 4.08 24.16
C LEU A 149 -5.98 4.96 25.17
N SER A 150 -6.14 6.26 24.89
CA SER A 150 -6.94 7.17 25.73
C SER A 150 -8.46 6.92 25.61
N TYR A 151 -8.91 6.23 24.56
CA TYR A 151 -10.31 5.96 24.31
C TYR A 151 -10.76 4.63 24.94
N GLY A 152 -11.55 4.68 26.00
CA GLY A 152 -12.07 3.50 26.70
C GLY A 152 -13.10 2.67 25.93
N ASN A 153 -13.56 3.14 24.75
CA ASN A 153 -14.52 2.46 23.88
C ASN A 153 -13.88 1.71 22.72
N VAL A 154 -12.54 1.66 22.64
CA VAL A 154 -11.79 0.96 21.60
C VAL A 154 -11.17 -0.31 22.16
N GLU A 155 -11.56 -1.45 21.61
CA GLU A 155 -10.93 -2.74 21.86
C GLU A 155 -9.94 -3.05 20.74
N ILE A 156 -8.70 -3.43 21.06
CA ILE A 156 -7.69 -3.82 20.08
C ILE A 156 -7.48 -5.33 20.17
N LEU A 157 -7.79 -6.04 19.08
CA LEU A 157 -7.51 -7.47 18.93
C LEU A 157 -6.19 -7.66 18.16
N HIS A 158 -5.11 -7.84 18.90
CA HIS A 158 -3.80 -8.17 18.33
C HIS A 158 -3.76 -9.63 17.87
N GLU A 159 -2.96 -9.92 16.85
CA GLU A 159 -2.65 -11.27 16.36
C GLU A 159 -3.89 -12.06 15.92
N HIS A 160 -4.86 -11.33 15.35
CA HIS A 160 -6.05 -11.91 14.75
C HIS A 160 -6.03 -11.69 13.23
N TYR A 161 -6.09 -12.80 12.48
CA TYR A 161 -6.13 -12.80 11.03
C TYR A 161 -7.57 -12.89 10.55
N VAL A 162 -8.05 -11.87 9.83
CA VAL A 162 -9.39 -11.91 9.22
C VAL A 162 -9.31 -12.66 7.90
N THR A 163 -9.95 -13.83 7.82
CA THR A 163 -9.87 -14.72 6.65
C THR A 163 -11.02 -14.56 5.68
N SER A 164 -12.18 -14.12 6.17
CA SER A 164 -13.39 -13.97 5.35
C SER A 164 -14.36 -12.93 5.90
N MET A 165 -15.28 -12.46 5.06
CA MET A 165 -16.39 -11.59 5.47
C MET A 165 -17.68 -11.97 4.76
N LEU A 166 -18.79 -11.74 5.45
CA LEU A 166 -20.14 -11.97 4.93
C LEU A 166 -20.74 -10.64 4.47
N VAL A 167 -20.93 -10.52 3.14
CA VAL A 167 -21.73 -9.47 2.53
C VAL A 167 -23.02 -10.12 2.00
N LYS A 168 -24.17 -9.69 2.50
CA LYS A 168 -25.46 -10.27 2.11
C LYS A 168 -26.45 -9.18 1.73
N ARG A 169 -27.11 -9.33 0.58
CA ARG A 169 -28.07 -8.33 0.04
C ARG A 169 -27.49 -6.92 -0.07
N GLY A 170 -26.20 -6.81 -0.41
CA GLY A 170 -25.50 -5.52 -0.52
C GLY A 170 -25.18 -4.83 0.80
N LYS A 171 -25.19 -5.56 1.92
CA LYS A 171 -24.87 -5.07 3.26
C LYS A 171 -23.75 -5.91 3.88
N PHE A 172 -22.81 -5.29 4.57
CA PHE A 172 -21.84 -5.96 5.45
C PHE A 172 -22.57 -6.52 6.68
N ILE A 173 -22.28 -7.74 7.07
CA ILE A 173 -22.89 -8.43 8.22
C ILE A 173 -21.86 -8.72 9.30
N CYS A 174 -20.78 -9.43 8.95
CA CYS A 174 -19.73 -9.83 9.89
C CYS A 174 -18.44 -10.22 9.13
N ALA A 175 -17.36 -10.41 9.89
CA ALA A 175 -16.13 -11.02 9.43
C ALA A 175 -15.78 -12.23 10.32
N TYR A 176 -15.03 -13.19 9.77
CA TYR A 176 -14.46 -14.29 10.52
C TYR A 176 -12.97 -14.03 10.71
N ALA A 177 -12.51 -14.15 11.95
CA ALA A 177 -11.12 -13.96 12.32
C ALA A 177 -10.59 -15.16 13.09
N VAL A 178 -9.33 -15.50 12.85
CA VAL A 178 -8.60 -16.55 13.57
C VAL A 178 -7.56 -15.89 14.46
N ASN A 179 -7.55 -16.24 15.73
CA ASN A 179 -6.48 -15.87 16.66
C ASN A 179 -5.22 -16.66 16.30
N LEU A 180 -4.12 -15.99 15.98
CA LEU A 180 -2.87 -16.64 15.58
C LEU A 180 -2.14 -17.30 16.76
N ALA A 181 -2.46 -16.91 17.99
CA ALA A 181 -1.83 -17.50 19.19
C ALA A 181 -2.31 -18.93 19.47
N ASP A 182 -3.61 -19.23 19.25
CA ASP A 182 -4.23 -20.51 19.60
C ASP A 182 -5.11 -21.13 18.49
N ARG A 183 -5.25 -20.43 17.37
CA ARG A 183 -6.08 -20.78 16.20
C ARG A 183 -7.60 -20.79 16.46
N SER A 184 -8.06 -20.23 17.57
CA SER A 184 -9.50 -20.12 17.83
C SER A 184 -10.18 -19.18 16.82
N GLY A 185 -11.31 -19.65 16.26
CA GLY A 185 -12.12 -18.88 15.31
C GLY A 185 -13.14 -18.00 16.02
N LYS A 186 -13.34 -16.78 15.53
CA LYS A 186 -14.30 -15.79 16.07
C LYS A 186 -15.08 -15.12 14.95
N VAL A 187 -16.38 -14.92 15.16
CA VAL A 187 -17.17 -14.02 14.33
C VAL A 187 -17.21 -12.64 14.94
N LEU A 188 -16.81 -11.65 14.15
CA LEU A 188 -16.84 -10.24 14.49
C LEU A 188 -18.02 -9.57 13.77
N SER A 189 -19.10 -9.33 14.48
CA SER A 189 -20.32 -8.71 13.93
C SER A 189 -20.31 -7.23 14.20
N ALA A 190 -20.58 -6.40 13.17
CA ALA A 190 -20.62 -4.96 13.31
C ALA A 190 -21.65 -4.31 12.38
N LYS A 191 -22.09 -3.09 12.72
CA LYS A 191 -22.93 -2.26 11.86
C LYS A 191 -22.14 -1.67 10.71
N SER A 192 -20.87 -1.35 10.96
CA SER A 192 -19.94 -0.74 10.02
C SER A 192 -18.60 -1.48 10.05
N CYS A 193 -17.97 -1.64 8.88
CA CYS A 193 -16.64 -2.22 8.75
C CYS A 193 -15.73 -1.32 7.89
N ILE A 194 -14.47 -1.16 8.31
CA ILE A 194 -13.44 -0.44 7.55
C ILE A 194 -12.28 -1.38 7.29
N ILE A 195 -11.90 -1.59 6.02
CA ILE A 195 -10.73 -2.37 5.63
C ILE A 195 -9.55 -1.40 5.44
N ALA A 196 -8.48 -1.56 6.24
CA ALA A 196 -7.30 -0.69 6.25
C ALA A 196 -6.00 -1.51 6.39
N THR A 197 -5.90 -2.60 5.63
CA THR A 197 -4.87 -3.64 5.77
C THR A 197 -3.57 -3.38 5.00
N GLY A 198 -3.47 -2.25 4.31
CA GLY A 198 -2.31 -1.93 3.47
C GLY A 198 -2.29 -2.68 2.13
N GLY A 199 -1.17 -2.55 1.41
CA GLY A 199 -0.99 -3.07 0.06
C GLY A 199 -0.52 -4.51 -0.02
N TYR A 200 -0.19 -4.94 -1.24
CA TYR A 200 0.19 -6.33 -1.58
C TYR A 200 1.60 -6.42 -2.23
N GLY A 201 2.52 -5.56 -1.86
CA GLY A 201 3.87 -5.53 -2.45
C GLY A 201 4.67 -6.84 -2.30
N ARG A 202 4.28 -7.71 -1.35
CA ARG A 202 4.89 -9.03 -1.12
C ARG A 202 4.57 -10.08 -2.20
N ILE A 203 3.85 -9.72 -3.26
CA ILE A 203 3.82 -10.55 -4.48
C ILE A 203 5.17 -10.56 -5.20
N PHE A 204 6.09 -9.65 -4.86
CA PHE A 204 7.50 -9.65 -5.28
C PHE A 204 8.40 -10.09 -4.13
N ASN A 205 9.50 -10.77 -4.46
CA ASN A 205 10.52 -11.12 -3.47
C ASN A 205 11.36 -9.91 -3.10
N PHE A 206 11.87 -9.18 -4.13
CA PHE A 206 12.64 -7.96 -3.91
C PHE A 206 11.71 -6.75 -3.77
N THR A 207 11.43 -6.38 -2.54
CA THR A 207 10.44 -5.36 -2.19
C THR A 207 10.84 -4.62 -0.92
N THR A 208 10.45 -3.34 -0.83
CA THR A 208 10.65 -2.51 0.36
C THR A 208 9.52 -2.67 1.39
N THR A 209 8.48 -3.46 1.06
CA THR A 209 7.32 -3.60 1.94
C THR A 209 7.58 -4.61 3.06
N ALA A 210 6.99 -4.37 4.22
CA ALA A 210 7.09 -5.29 5.36
C ALA A 210 6.58 -6.69 5.00
N HIS A 211 7.10 -7.72 5.67
CA HIS A 211 6.66 -9.11 5.47
C HIS A 211 5.16 -9.31 5.68
N SER A 212 4.52 -8.45 6.49
CA SER A 212 3.08 -8.46 6.77
C SER A 212 2.21 -7.81 5.68
N SER A 213 2.81 -7.14 4.67
CA SER A 213 2.07 -6.47 3.59
C SER A 213 1.68 -7.46 2.49
N THR A 214 0.80 -8.38 2.82
CA THR A 214 0.41 -9.54 2.00
C THR A 214 -0.94 -9.36 1.30
N GLY A 215 -1.53 -8.16 1.38
CA GLY A 215 -2.76 -7.80 0.66
C GLY A 215 -4.03 -8.48 1.17
N ASP A 216 -4.04 -8.90 2.44
CA ASP A 216 -5.09 -9.75 2.99
C ASP A 216 -6.49 -9.15 2.84
N GLY A 217 -6.67 -7.84 3.15
CA GLY A 217 -7.97 -7.17 2.99
C GLY A 217 -8.37 -6.97 1.53
N VAL A 218 -7.39 -6.77 0.62
CA VAL A 218 -7.67 -6.68 -0.82
C VAL A 218 -8.11 -8.03 -1.36
N ALA A 219 -7.45 -9.12 -0.95
CA ALA A 219 -7.84 -10.48 -1.29
C ALA A 219 -9.18 -10.87 -0.65
N LEU A 220 -9.42 -10.44 0.59
CA LEU A 220 -10.69 -10.60 1.30
C LEU A 220 -11.86 -10.00 0.50
N ALA A 221 -11.72 -8.75 0.05
CA ALA A 221 -12.72 -8.08 -0.79
C ALA A 221 -12.94 -8.83 -2.11
N TYR A 222 -11.86 -9.18 -2.83
CA TYR A 222 -11.94 -9.92 -4.09
C TYR A 222 -12.61 -11.28 -3.92
N ASN A 223 -12.27 -12.03 -2.88
CA ASN A 223 -12.85 -13.33 -2.60
C ASN A 223 -14.33 -13.25 -2.19
N SER A 224 -14.75 -12.13 -1.61
CA SER A 224 -16.16 -11.82 -1.33
C SER A 224 -16.94 -11.31 -2.55
N GLY A 225 -16.35 -11.31 -3.74
CA GLY A 225 -16.96 -10.88 -5.00
C GLY A 225 -16.99 -9.37 -5.22
N LEU A 226 -16.27 -8.59 -4.41
CA LEU A 226 -16.20 -7.14 -4.55
C LEU A 226 -15.14 -6.72 -5.58
N PRO A 227 -15.36 -5.62 -6.32
CA PRO A 227 -14.46 -5.18 -7.37
C PRO A 227 -13.15 -4.61 -6.81
N LEU A 228 -12.05 -4.85 -7.55
CA LEU A 228 -10.75 -4.22 -7.34
C LEU A 228 -10.46 -3.26 -8.50
N LYS A 229 -9.77 -2.15 -8.22
CA LYS A 229 -9.49 -1.08 -9.19
C LYS A 229 -7.99 -0.93 -9.39
N ASP A 230 -7.55 -0.77 -10.66
CA ASP A 230 -6.19 -0.37 -11.06
C ASP A 230 -5.05 -1.28 -10.56
N MET A 231 -5.28 -2.58 -10.46
CA MET A 231 -4.36 -3.56 -9.89
C MET A 231 -3.03 -3.71 -10.65
N GLU A 232 -2.93 -3.26 -11.89
CA GLU A 232 -1.72 -3.26 -12.71
C GLU A 232 -0.68 -2.22 -12.28
N PHE A 233 -1.07 -1.20 -11.50
CA PHE A 233 -0.18 -0.11 -11.10
C PHE A 233 0.49 -0.40 -9.76
N ILE A 234 1.71 -0.90 -9.85
CA ILE A 234 2.60 -1.19 -8.73
C ILE A 234 3.84 -0.34 -8.89
N GLN A 235 4.07 0.57 -7.94
CA GLN A 235 5.21 1.48 -7.95
C GLN A 235 6.46 0.77 -7.45
N PHE A 236 7.57 0.92 -8.18
CA PHE A 236 8.89 0.52 -7.76
C PHE A 236 9.64 1.71 -7.18
N HIS A 237 10.16 1.59 -5.96
CA HIS A 237 11.04 2.60 -5.40
C HIS A 237 12.44 2.45 -6.00
N PRO A 238 13.05 3.52 -6.53
CA PRO A 238 14.33 3.45 -7.23
C PRO A 238 15.47 2.91 -6.37
N THR A 239 15.46 3.23 -5.08
CA THR A 239 16.58 3.01 -4.16
C THR A 239 16.21 2.01 -3.05
N ALA A 240 15.99 0.74 -3.42
CA ALA A 240 15.96 -0.38 -2.48
C ALA A 240 17.37 -0.99 -2.37
N LEU A 241 17.80 -1.25 -1.14
CA LEU A 241 19.13 -1.73 -0.79
C LEU A 241 19.36 -3.16 -1.31
N VAL A 242 20.45 -3.39 -2.01
CA VAL A 242 20.86 -4.74 -2.46
C VAL A 242 21.75 -5.36 -1.40
N PRO A 243 21.54 -6.64 -1.03
CA PRO A 243 20.56 -7.60 -1.59
C PRO A 243 19.21 -7.64 -0.86
N THR A 244 19.00 -6.88 0.19
CA THR A 244 17.93 -7.07 1.19
C THR A 244 16.55 -6.56 0.76
N GLY A 245 16.48 -5.62 -0.16
CA GLY A 245 15.24 -4.92 -0.53
C GLY A 245 14.81 -3.82 0.46
N VAL A 246 15.56 -3.59 1.53
CA VAL A 246 15.26 -2.53 2.51
C VAL A 246 15.23 -1.16 1.83
N LEU A 247 14.27 -0.32 2.22
CA LEU A 247 14.16 1.02 1.66
C LEU A 247 15.38 1.89 2.04
N ILE A 248 15.98 2.54 1.05
CA ILE A 248 16.80 3.73 1.26
C ILE A 248 15.94 4.92 0.84
N THR A 249 15.63 5.76 1.80
CA THR A 249 14.66 6.84 1.65
C THR A 249 14.95 7.77 0.46
N GLU A 250 13.91 8.27 -0.16
CA GLU A 250 14.03 9.31 -1.20
C GLU A 250 14.69 10.59 -0.67
N ALA A 251 14.65 10.83 0.63
CA ALA A 251 15.34 11.95 1.26
C ALA A 251 16.85 11.97 0.95
N ALA A 252 17.49 10.80 0.83
CA ALA A 252 18.91 10.73 0.44
C ALA A 252 19.19 11.40 -0.92
N ARG A 253 18.27 11.22 -1.90
CA ARG A 253 18.33 11.93 -3.19
C ARG A 253 17.91 13.40 -3.05
N GLY A 254 16.96 13.68 -2.16
CA GLY A 254 16.50 15.04 -1.83
C GLY A 254 17.58 15.91 -1.21
N GLU A 255 18.45 15.34 -0.37
CA GLU A 255 19.59 16.02 0.23
C GLU A 255 20.80 16.12 -0.73
N GLY A 256 20.68 15.59 -1.96
CA GLY A 256 21.67 15.77 -3.03
C GLY A 256 22.41 14.52 -3.48
N GLY A 257 22.01 13.32 -3.03
CA GLY A 257 22.64 12.05 -3.43
C GLY A 257 22.55 11.78 -4.93
N TYR A 258 23.63 11.26 -5.54
CA TYR A 258 23.77 10.96 -6.96
C TYR A 258 23.54 9.49 -7.25
N LEU A 259 22.97 9.20 -8.44
CA LEU A 259 22.87 7.83 -8.98
C LEU A 259 23.97 7.59 -10.01
N LEU A 260 24.87 6.66 -9.72
CA LEU A 260 26.01 6.32 -10.55
C LEU A 260 25.87 4.91 -11.12
N ASN A 261 26.22 4.74 -12.41
CA ASN A 261 26.33 3.43 -13.04
C ASN A 261 27.72 2.78 -12.78
N ALA A 262 27.97 1.59 -13.33
CA ALA A 262 29.25 0.87 -13.18
C ALA A 262 30.48 1.62 -13.71
N LYS A 263 30.28 2.65 -14.54
CA LYS A 263 31.36 3.50 -15.07
C LYS A 263 31.60 4.75 -14.21
N GLY A 264 30.86 4.93 -13.10
CA GLY A 264 30.89 6.12 -12.28
C GLY A 264 30.17 7.33 -12.91
N GLU A 265 29.37 7.14 -13.96
CA GLU A 265 28.63 8.20 -14.62
C GLU A 265 27.33 8.51 -13.87
N ARG A 266 27.04 9.78 -13.61
CA ARG A 266 25.76 10.29 -13.11
C ARG A 266 24.73 10.24 -14.23
N PHE A 267 24.11 9.07 -14.46
CA PHE A 267 23.36 8.77 -15.66
C PHE A 267 22.00 9.47 -15.76
N MET A 268 21.45 9.99 -14.65
CA MET A 268 20.13 10.66 -14.67
C MET A 268 20.11 11.90 -15.57
N GLU A 269 21.24 12.52 -15.85
CA GLU A 269 21.36 13.63 -16.81
C GLU A 269 20.85 13.26 -18.21
N ARG A 270 21.00 12.00 -18.63
CA ARG A 270 20.53 11.50 -19.92
C ARG A 270 19.01 11.28 -19.98
N TYR A 271 18.36 11.04 -18.83
CA TYR A 271 16.96 10.61 -18.77
C TYR A 271 15.99 11.68 -18.26
N ALA A 272 16.44 12.57 -17.38
CA ALA A 272 15.62 13.61 -16.76
C ALA A 272 16.46 14.85 -16.44
N LYS A 273 16.87 15.58 -17.47
CA LYS A 273 17.87 16.68 -17.38
C LYS A 273 17.52 17.77 -16.37
N SER A 274 16.23 18.10 -16.19
CA SER A 274 15.83 19.21 -15.32
C SER A 274 15.66 18.82 -13.86
N LYS A 275 15.25 17.58 -13.57
CA LYS A 275 14.97 17.09 -12.20
C LYS A 275 15.98 16.06 -11.71
N MET A 276 16.78 15.49 -12.59
CA MET A 276 17.82 14.52 -12.28
C MET A 276 17.28 13.39 -11.38
N GLU A 277 17.91 13.12 -10.24
CA GLU A 277 17.52 12.11 -9.24
C GLU A 277 16.18 12.41 -8.56
N LEU A 278 15.65 13.63 -8.67
CA LEU A 278 14.32 14.03 -8.19
C LEU A 278 13.24 13.99 -9.27
N ALA A 279 13.48 13.30 -10.38
CA ALA A 279 12.41 12.92 -11.31
C ALA A 279 11.44 11.95 -10.62
N PRO A 280 10.20 11.81 -11.12
CA PRO A 280 9.22 10.84 -10.59
C PRO A 280 9.78 9.42 -10.54
N ARG A 281 9.35 8.65 -9.55
CA ARG A 281 9.88 7.30 -9.25
C ARG A 281 9.81 6.35 -10.44
N ASP A 282 8.74 6.41 -11.23
CA ASP A 282 8.59 5.59 -12.44
C ASP A 282 9.69 5.89 -13.48
N ILE A 283 10.08 7.16 -13.63
CA ILE A 283 11.16 7.57 -14.55
C ILE A 283 12.50 7.09 -14.01
N VAL A 284 12.81 7.37 -12.74
CA VAL A 284 14.11 6.97 -12.14
C VAL A 284 14.27 5.45 -12.15
N SER A 285 13.21 4.69 -11.81
CA SER A 285 13.25 3.23 -11.82
C SER A 285 13.48 2.68 -13.22
N ARG A 286 12.81 3.22 -14.25
CA ARG A 286 13.07 2.84 -15.66
C ARG A 286 14.49 3.18 -16.08
N SER A 287 15.02 4.34 -15.70
CA SER A 287 16.39 4.74 -16.02
C SER A 287 17.41 3.77 -15.44
N ILE A 288 17.27 3.39 -14.17
CA ILE A 288 18.14 2.41 -13.51
C ILE A 288 18.10 1.06 -14.24
N ILE A 289 16.91 0.55 -14.55
CA ILE A 289 16.79 -0.74 -15.25
C ILE A 289 17.34 -0.65 -16.68
N THR A 290 17.20 0.48 -17.35
CA THR A 290 17.81 0.71 -18.68
C THR A 290 19.36 0.69 -18.60
N GLU A 291 19.96 1.30 -17.58
CA GLU A 291 21.41 1.21 -17.35
C GLU A 291 21.87 -0.23 -17.09
N ILE A 292 21.15 -0.96 -16.24
CA ILE A 292 21.43 -2.35 -15.94
C ILE A 292 21.33 -3.22 -17.20
N GLN A 293 20.24 -3.08 -17.99
CA GLN A 293 20.04 -3.85 -19.22
C GLN A 293 21.04 -3.53 -20.33
N ALA A 294 21.60 -2.31 -20.32
CA ALA A 294 22.65 -1.87 -21.22
C ALA A 294 24.06 -2.33 -20.78
N GLY A 295 24.17 -3.20 -19.77
CA GLY A 295 25.45 -3.71 -19.27
C GLY A 295 26.24 -2.70 -18.42
N ARG A 296 25.60 -1.63 -17.94
CA ARG A 296 26.21 -0.61 -17.07
C ARG A 296 25.76 -0.75 -15.60
N GLY A 297 25.19 -1.88 -15.23
CA GLY A 297 24.94 -2.28 -13.84
C GLY A 297 26.14 -3.02 -13.25
N ILE A 298 26.17 -3.11 -11.91
CA ILE A 298 27.14 -3.89 -11.14
C ILE A 298 26.42 -5.15 -10.66
N LEU A 299 27.02 -6.33 -10.84
CA LEU A 299 26.47 -7.59 -10.36
C LEU A 299 26.84 -7.82 -8.89
N HIS A 300 25.85 -8.05 -8.04
CA HIS A 300 26.05 -8.58 -6.70
C HIS A 300 26.11 -10.11 -6.78
N GLU A 301 27.30 -10.69 -6.68
CA GLU A 301 27.57 -12.10 -7.01
C GLU A 301 26.72 -13.09 -6.18
N GLU A 302 26.61 -12.88 -4.86
CA GLU A 302 25.88 -13.79 -3.98
C GLU A 302 24.38 -13.86 -4.26
N SER A 303 23.75 -12.73 -4.59
CA SER A 303 22.30 -12.68 -4.85
C SER A 303 21.93 -12.78 -6.33
N GLY A 304 22.90 -12.62 -7.23
CA GLY A 304 22.67 -12.52 -8.67
C GLY A 304 21.93 -11.25 -9.11
N LEU A 305 21.76 -10.26 -8.21
CA LEU A 305 21.03 -9.02 -8.49
C LEU A 305 21.98 -7.95 -9.05
N SER A 306 21.66 -7.41 -10.22
CA SER A 306 22.35 -6.23 -10.75
C SER A 306 21.78 -4.94 -10.17
N HIS A 307 22.67 -3.99 -9.88
CA HIS A 307 22.36 -2.74 -9.19
C HIS A 307 23.14 -1.54 -9.77
N VAL A 308 22.80 -0.35 -9.31
CA VAL A 308 23.55 0.90 -9.49
C VAL A 308 23.95 1.43 -8.10
N LEU A 309 24.68 2.52 -8.05
CA LEU A 309 25.19 3.09 -6.80
C LEU A 309 24.46 4.40 -6.46
N LEU A 310 24.03 4.55 -5.21
CA LEU A 310 23.62 5.82 -4.63
C LEU A 310 24.82 6.39 -3.86
N ASP A 311 25.37 7.50 -4.34
CA ASP A 311 26.57 8.13 -3.79
C ASP A 311 26.21 9.35 -2.95
N LEU A 312 26.61 9.35 -1.69
CA LEU A 312 26.42 10.43 -0.72
C LEU A 312 27.76 11.05 -0.28
N ARG A 313 28.92 10.53 -0.72
CA ARG A 313 30.24 10.90 -0.23
C ARG A 313 30.63 12.36 -0.46
N HIS A 314 29.97 13.05 -1.39
CA HIS A 314 30.19 14.47 -1.67
C HIS A 314 29.37 15.41 -0.76
N LEU A 315 28.46 14.87 0.04
CA LEU A 315 27.68 15.63 1.02
C LEU A 315 28.53 15.91 2.26
N ASP A 316 28.19 17.00 2.96
CA ASP A 316 28.75 17.25 4.29
C ASP A 316 28.38 16.09 5.23
N PRO A 317 29.35 15.52 5.98
CA PRO A 317 29.06 14.45 6.95
C PRO A 317 27.92 14.77 7.92
N GLU A 318 27.79 16.03 8.37
CA GLU A 318 26.69 16.47 9.24
C GLU A 318 25.31 16.28 8.60
N VAL A 319 25.19 16.43 7.27
CA VAL A 319 23.92 16.19 6.55
C VAL A 319 23.52 14.71 6.65
N ILE A 320 24.48 13.80 6.52
CA ILE A 320 24.22 12.36 6.64
C ILE A 320 23.84 12.02 8.08
N ASP A 321 24.58 12.52 9.06
CA ASP A 321 24.37 12.18 10.48
C ASP A 321 23.09 12.79 11.07
N GLU A 322 22.71 14.02 10.66
CA GLU A 322 21.53 14.70 11.21
C GLU A 322 20.25 14.46 10.44
N LYS A 323 20.32 14.43 9.08
CA LYS A 323 19.13 14.34 8.24
C LYS A 323 18.82 12.94 7.71
N LEU A 324 19.84 12.04 7.69
CA LEU A 324 19.76 10.69 7.14
C LEU A 324 20.29 9.61 8.11
N PRO A 325 20.09 9.73 9.44
CA PRO A 325 20.67 8.80 10.42
C PRO A 325 20.21 7.37 10.20
N MET A 326 18.96 7.15 9.72
CA MET A 326 18.45 5.82 9.42
C MET A 326 19.13 5.22 8.17
N VAL A 327 19.46 6.03 7.17
CA VAL A 327 20.20 5.55 5.98
C VAL A 327 21.53 4.96 6.41
N LYS A 328 22.30 5.69 7.24
CA LYS A 328 23.58 5.21 7.79
C LYS A 328 23.38 3.94 8.64
N GLU A 329 22.38 3.94 9.53
CA GLU A 329 22.07 2.76 10.36
C GLU A 329 21.74 1.53 9.53
N LEU A 330 20.90 1.68 8.49
CA LEU A 330 20.46 0.57 7.63
C LEU A 330 21.60 0.02 6.77
N THR A 331 22.44 0.87 6.17
CA THR A 331 23.56 0.42 5.35
C THR A 331 24.62 -0.27 6.18
N MET A 332 24.96 0.28 7.34
CA MET A 332 25.90 -0.35 8.26
C MET A 332 25.42 -1.72 8.77
N LYS A 333 24.15 -1.80 9.21
CA LYS A 333 23.60 -3.04 9.77
C LYS A 333 23.37 -4.16 8.75
N ASN A 334 22.94 -3.80 7.53
CA ASN A 334 22.54 -4.80 6.54
C ASN A 334 23.67 -5.25 5.63
N ILE A 335 24.62 -4.37 5.30
CA ILE A 335 25.66 -4.63 4.29
C ILE A 335 27.05 -4.13 4.71
N ASN A 336 27.20 -3.60 5.93
CA ASN A 336 28.45 -3.03 6.46
C ASN A 336 29.07 -1.95 5.57
N VAL A 337 28.25 -1.09 4.97
CA VAL A 337 28.66 0.06 4.15
C VAL A 337 28.43 1.35 4.92
N ASP A 338 29.50 2.14 5.12
CA ASP A 338 29.41 3.51 5.65
C ASP A 338 29.19 4.50 4.51
N PRO A 339 28.04 5.17 4.44
CA PRO A 339 27.73 6.10 3.35
C PRO A 339 28.61 7.36 3.28
N HIS A 340 29.39 7.65 4.33
CA HIS A 340 30.43 8.70 4.28
C HIS A 340 31.59 8.30 3.35
N ASN A 341 31.92 7.01 3.28
CA ASN A 341 33.14 6.50 2.65
C ASN A 341 32.85 5.71 1.37
N GLU A 342 31.68 5.04 1.30
CA GLU A 342 31.35 4.13 0.23
C GLU A 342 29.95 4.39 -0.34
N PRO A 343 29.73 4.23 -1.65
CA PRO A 343 28.42 4.38 -2.25
C PRO A 343 27.54 3.15 -1.95
N ILE A 344 26.23 3.38 -1.84
CA ILE A 344 25.23 2.41 -1.44
C ILE A 344 24.72 1.64 -2.68
N PRO A 345 24.78 0.29 -2.72
CA PRO A 345 24.22 -0.50 -3.81
C PRO A 345 22.68 -0.49 -3.78
N VAL A 346 22.05 0.02 -4.85
CA VAL A 346 20.60 0.17 -4.92
C VAL A 346 20.03 -0.29 -6.26
N ARG A 347 18.78 -0.78 -6.23
CA ARG A 347 17.99 -1.08 -7.43
C ARG A 347 16.50 -0.85 -7.17
N PRO A 348 15.66 -0.74 -8.21
CA PRO A 348 14.22 -0.63 -8.01
C PRO A 348 13.65 -1.84 -7.28
N GLY A 349 12.89 -1.60 -6.20
CA GLY A 349 12.14 -2.62 -5.46
C GLY A 349 10.65 -2.29 -5.43
N ALA A 350 9.76 -3.31 -5.47
CA ALA A 350 8.32 -3.08 -5.32
C ALA A 350 8.04 -2.36 -3.99
N HIS A 351 7.23 -1.28 -4.02
CA HIS A 351 7.16 -0.37 -2.89
C HIS A 351 5.74 0.05 -2.49
N TYR A 352 4.89 0.35 -3.46
CA TYR A 352 3.53 0.84 -3.20
C TYR A 352 2.56 0.33 -4.27
N THR A 353 1.37 -0.08 -3.84
CA THR A 353 0.31 -0.52 -4.74
C THR A 353 -0.73 0.59 -4.88
N MET A 354 -0.84 1.22 -6.07
CA MET A 354 -1.83 2.26 -6.31
C MET A 354 -3.23 1.68 -6.47
N GLY A 355 -3.33 0.46 -6.98
CA GLY A 355 -4.56 -0.31 -7.07
C GLY A 355 -4.95 -0.96 -5.75
N GLY A 356 -6.23 -1.29 -5.60
CA GLY A 356 -6.79 -1.92 -4.40
C GLY A 356 -8.30 -2.09 -4.49
N ILE A 357 -8.98 -2.13 -3.35
CA ILE A 357 -10.44 -2.22 -3.26
C ILE A 357 -11.07 -1.00 -3.93
N HIS A 358 -12.00 -1.22 -4.86
CA HIS A 358 -12.71 -0.14 -5.54
C HIS A 358 -13.64 0.60 -4.58
N VAL A 359 -13.36 1.88 -4.36
CA VAL A 359 -14.13 2.75 -3.46
C VAL A 359 -14.46 4.08 -4.14
N ASP A 360 -15.48 4.78 -3.62
CA ASP A 360 -15.75 6.18 -3.96
C ASP A 360 -14.86 7.15 -3.16
N VAL A 361 -15.02 8.44 -3.39
CA VAL A 361 -14.25 9.50 -2.71
C VAL A 361 -14.50 9.58 -1.19
N HIS A 362 -15.53 8.92 -0.68
CA HIS A 362 -15.82 8.77 0.76
C HIS A 362 -15.29 7.44 1.33
N GLY A 363 -14.58 6.65 0.53
CA GLY A 363 -14.06 5.34 0.91
C GLY A 363 -15.11 4.22 0.96
N ARG A 364 -16.34 4.44 0.46
CA ARG A 364 -17.40 3.42 0.42
C ARG A 364 -17.07 2.38 -0.63
N VAL A 365 -17.05 1.10 -0.25
CA VAL A 365 -16.70 -0.01 -1.13
C VAL A 365 -17.84 -0.27 -2.12
N PHE A 366 -17.52 -0.32 -3.42
CA PHE A 366 -18.49 -0.67 -4.45
C PHE A 366 -18.88 -2.16 -4.38
N LEU A 367 -20.15 -2.44 -4.59
CA LEU A 367 -20.69 -3.79 -4.79
C LEU A 367 -20.61 -4.20 -6.27
N ASP A 368 -20.92 -3.25 -7.13
CA ASP A 368 -20.91 -3.36 -8.58
C ASP A 368 -20.65 -1.97 -9.23
N GLU A 369 -20.89 -1.80 -10.50
CA GLU A 369 -20.63 -0.56 -11.24
C GLU A 369 -21.37 0.68 -10.67
N LYS A 370 -22.46 0.51 -9.93
CA LYS A 370 -23.35 1.61 -9.53
C LYS A 370 -23.65 1.68 -8.04
N ARG A 371 -23.55 0.56 -7.34
CA ARG A 371 -23.97 0.44 -5.93
C ARG A 371 -22.78 0.21 -5.03
N SER A 372 -22.80 0.80 -3.87
CA SER A 372 -21.87 0.50 -2.78
C SER A 372 -22.47 -0.50 -1.79
N VAL A 373 -21.61 -1.19 -1.05
CA VAL A 373 -21.99 -2.07 0.04
C VAL A 373 -22.34 -1.21 1.25
N ALA A 374 -23.57 -1.34 1.75
CA ALA A 374 -23.98 -0.64 2.95
C ALA A 374 -23.18 -1.13 4.17
N GLY A 375 -22.59 -0.21 4.92
CA GLY A 375 -21.80 -0.52 6.11
C GLY A 375 -20.39 -1.01 5.82
N LEU A 376 -19.82 -0.80 4.62
CA LEU A 376 -18.45 -1.21 4.30
C LEU A 376 -17.64 -0.07 3.65
N TRP A 377 -16.46 0.20 4.22
CA TRP A 377 -15.49 1.18 3.74
C TRP A 377 -14.11 0.55 3.58
N SER A 378 -13.23 1.23 2.85
CA SER A 378 -11.81 0.94 2.84
C SER A 378 -11.00 2.23 2.81
N ALA A 379 -9.80 2.22 3.43
CA ALA A 379 -8.93 3.39 3.55
C ALA A 379 -7.45 3.02 3.49
N GLY A 380 -6.62 4.00 3.08
CA GLY A 380 -5.17 3.82 2.89
C GLY A 380 -4.86 2.88 1.73
N GLU A 381 -3.66 2.30 1.71
CA GLU A 381 -3.14 1.51 0.58
C GLU A 381 -3.96 0.24 0.23
N SER A 382 -4.90 -0.19 1.07
CA SER A 382 -5.85 -1.26 0.71
C SER A 382 -6.97 -0.78 -0.21
N ALA A 383 -7.25 0.52 -0.24
CA ALA A 383 -8.27 1.15 -1.04
C ALA A 383 -7.70 1.76 -2.32
N CYS A 384 -8.48 1.81 -3.37
CA CYS A 384 -8.17 2.60 -4.55
C CYS A 384 -9.22 3.71 -4.71
N VAL A 385 -8.99 4.84 -4.04
CA VAL A 385 -9.75 6.09 -4.25
C VAL A 385 -9.27 6.82 -5.52
N SER A 386 -8.24 6.27 -6.19
CA SER A 386 -7.58 6.81 -7.40
C SER A 386 -6.87 8.16 -7.22
N VAL A 387 -6.49 8.52 -6.01
CA VAL A 387 -5.69 9.73 -5.77
C VAL A 387 -4.28 9.64 -6.35
N HIS A 388 -3.77 8.42 -6.56
CA HIS A 388 -2.42 8.16 -7.06
C HIS A 388 -2.36 7.78 -8.54
N GLY A 389 -3.48 7.42 -9.15
CA GLY A 389 -3.55 6.99 -10.55
C GLY A 389 -2.48 5.97 -10.91
N ALA A 390 -1.70 6.23 -11.96
CA ALA A 390 -0.71 5.30 -12.47
C ALA A 390 0.65 5.34 -11.76
N ASN A 391 0.93 6.36 -10.93
CA ASN A 391 2.19 6.50 -10.20
C ASN A 391 2.03 7.51 -9.05
N ARG A 392 2.36 7.10 -7.84
CA ARG A 392 2.20 7.91 -6.63
C ARG A 392 3.30 8.98 -6.51
N LEU A 393 2.89 10.22 -6.27
CA LEU A 393 3.79 11.30 -5.86
C LEU A 393 4.39 10.99 -4.48
N GLY A 394 5.67 11.29 -4.27
CA GLY A 394 6.34 11.07 -2.98
C GLY A 394 5.56 11.68 -1.82
N SER A 395 5.57 11.04 -0.65
CA SER A 395 4.91 11.45 0.61
C SER A 395 3.37 11.55 0.61
N ASN A 396 2.68 11.43 -0.53
CA ASN A 396 1.21 11.43 -0.57
C ASN A 396 0.58 10.17 0.07
N SER A 397 1.34 9.08 0.28
CA SER A 397 0.79 7.87 0.91
C SER A 397 0.36 8.08 2.36
N LEU A 398 1.19 8.79 3.15
CA LEU A 398 0.82 9.10 4.53
C LEU A 398 -0.33 10.10 4.60
N SER A 399 -0.36 11.08 3.67
CA SER A 399 -1.48 12.02 3.54
C SER A 399 -2.79 11.30 3.21
N GLU A 400 -2.75 10.33 2.27
CA GLU A 400 -3.90 9.49 1.95
C GLU A 400 -4.38 8.69 3.16
N CYS A 401 -3.46 7.98 3.83
CA CYS A 401 -3.80 7.18 5.01
C CYS A 401 -4.47 8.02 6.12
N ALA A 402 -3.96 9.22 6.38
CA ALA A 402 -4.51 10.11 7.40
C ALA A 402 -5.89 10.66 6.99
N VAL A 403 -5.98 11.23 5.79
CA VAL A 403 -7.21 11.86 5.28
C VAL A 403 -8.35 10.85 5.16
N TRP A 404 -8.11 9.70 4.49
CA TRP A 404 -9.18 8.69 4.35
C TRP A 404 -9.40 7.86 5.61
N GLY A 405 -8.42 7.75 6.51
CA GLY A 405 -8.65 7.24 7.85
C GLY A 405 -9.71 8.07 8.58
N ARG A 406 -9.54 9.40 8.60
CA ARG A 406 -10.52 10.31 9.20
C ARG A 406 -11.88 10.27 8.50
N ILE A 407 -11.91 10.33 7.17
CA ILE A 407 -13.17 10.33 6.39
C ILE A 407 -13.95 9.04 6.66
N THR A 408 -13.32 7.87 6.51
CA THR A 408 -14.00 6.59 6.68
C THR A 408 -14.42 6.33 8.12
N GLY A 409 -13.59 6.72 9.10
CA GLY A 409 -13.95 6.63 10.52
C GLY A 409 -15.19 7.48 10.85
N THR A 410 -15.25 8.70 10.32
CA THR A 410 -16.40 9.60 10.48
C THR A 410 -17.66 9.06 9.81
N GLU A 411 -17.56 8.58 8.56
CA GLU A 411 -18.68 8.02 7.80
C GLU A 411 -19.21 6.72 8.45
N ALA A 412 -18.30 5.82 8.86
CA ALA A 412 -18.66 4.58 9.54
C ALA A 412 -19.37 4.86 10.88
N ALA A 413 -18.92 5.87 11.64
CA ALA A 413 -19.58 6.25 12.89
C ALA A 413 -20.98 6.83 12.64
N ARG A 414 -21.17 7.71 11.65
CA ARG A 414 -22.49 8.23 11.27
C ARG A 414 -23.44 7.10 10.88
N HIS A 415 -22.96 6.14 10.07
CA HIS A 415 -23.75 4.98 9.68
C HIS A 415 -24.11 4.13 10.90
N ALA A 416 -23.15 3.81 11.77
CA ALA A 416 -23.39 2.99 12.96
C ALA A 416 -24.38 3.63 13.94
N MET A 417 -24.38 4.96 14.07
CA MET A 417 -25.35 5.70 14.88
C MET A 417 -26.78 5.69 14.31
N SER A 418 -26.92 5.64 12.98
CA SER A 418 -28.21 5.63 12.29
C SER A 418 -28.76 4.21 12.03
N ALA A 419 -27.89 3.21 11.97
CA ALA A 419 -28.27 1.82 11.68
C ALA A 419 -28.94 1.16 12.88
N GLY A 420 -30.05 0.45 12.64
CA GLY A 420 -30.67 -0.43 13.62
C GLY A 420 -29.79 -1.63 13.99
N GLN A 421 -30.21 -2.40 15.01
CA GLN A 421 -29.55 -3.68 15.36
C GLN A 421 -29.71 -4.72 14.23
N ASN A 422 -28.75 -5.66 14.13
CA ASN A 422 -28.84 -6.75 13.19
C ASN A 422 -30.08 -7.62 13.46
N SER A 423 -30.77 -8.03 12.39
CA SER A 423 -32.05 -8.78 12.49
C SER A 423 -31.82 -10.24 12.89
N ALA A 424 -32.90 -10.93 13.33
CA ALA A 424 -32.87 -12.38 13.60
C ALA A 424 -32.50 -13.23 12.37
N LEU A 425 -32.80 -12.74 11.15
CA LEU A 425 -32.38 -13.37 9.87
C LEU A 425 -30.86 -13.30 9.68
N ASP A 426 -30.21 -12.27 10.22
CA ASP A 426 -28.75 -12.15 10.19
C ASP A 426 -28.12 -13.16 11.16
N ALA A 427 -28.76 -13.49 12.29
CA ALA A 427 -28.24 -14.45 13.27
C ALA A 427 -28.07 -15.87 12.68
N LYS A 428 -29.06 -16.36 11.91
CA LYS A 428 -28.94 -17.65 11.22
C LYS A 428 -27.81 -17.63 10.18
N SER A 429 -27.74 -16.57 9.38
CA SER A 429 -26.69 -16.43 8.36
C SER A 429 -25.28 -16.35 8.97
N ILE A 430 -25.14 -15.74 10.14
CA ILE A 430 -23.89 -15.69 10.90
C ILE A 430 -23.50 -17.09 11.40
N GLY A 431 -24.47 -17.89 11.88
CA GLY A 431 -24.22 -19.26 12.32
C GLY A 431 -23.76 -20.19 11.18
N ASP A 432 -24.45 -20.11 10.04
CA ASP A 432 -24.10 -20.87 8.83
C ASP A 432 -22.70 -20.48 8.34
N PHE A 433 -22.43 -19.17 8.25
CA PHE A 433 -21.13 -18.63 7.85
C PHE A 433 -19.99 -19.07 8.79
N TYR A 434 -20.22 -19.05 10.12
CA TYR A 434 -19.24 -19.54 11.08
C TYR A 434 -18.87 -21.00 10.81
N GLY A 435 -19.89 -21.88 10.65
CA GLY A 435 -19.66 -23.29 10.40
C GLY A 435 -18.84 -23.56 9.14
N GLU A 436 -19.18 -22.86 8.05
CA GLU A 436 -18.46 -22.98 6.78
C GLU A 436 -16.98 -22.51 6.89
N GLU A 437 -16.72 -21.42 7.62
CA GLU A 437 -15.36 -20.90 7.75
C GLU A 437 -14.51 -21.71 8.73
N ASP A 438 -15.09 -22.17 9.83
CA ASP A 438 -14.42 -23.04 10.78
C ASP A 438 -14.03 -24.39 10.15
N GLU A 439 -14.91 -24.95 9.28
CA GLU A 439 -14.60 -26.14 8.49
C GLU A 439 -13.45 -25.93 7.52
N LYS A 440 -13.40 -24.79 6.81
CA LYS A 440 -12.28 -24.43 5.92
C LYS A 440 -10.93 -24.33 6.67
N ILE A 441 -10.95 -23.78 7.89
CA ILE A 441 -9.77 -23.72 8.74
C ILE A 441 -9.37 -25.13 9.20
N TYR A 442 -10.34 -25.95 9.59
CA TYR A 442 -10.10 -27.34 9.97
C TYR A 442 -9.51 -28.15 8.79
N GLU A 443 -10.05 -28.01 7.59
CA GLU A 443 -9.53 -28.66 6.38
C GLU A 443 -8.11 -28.21 6.05
N LEU A 444 -7.79 -26.91 6.18
CA LEU A 444 -6.44 -26.39 5.96
C LEU A 444 -5.43 -27.00 6.94
N LEU A 445 -5.85 -27.22 8.19
CA LEU A 445 -5.02 -27.78 9.25
C LEU A 445 -4.85 -29.29 9.14
N ASN A 446 -5.92 -30.02 8.80
CA ASN A 446 -6.00 -31.48 8.92
C ASN A 446 -6.12 -32.21 7.57
N GLY A 447 -6.38 -31.47 6.50
CA GLY A 447 -6.54 -32.03 5.16
C GLY A 447 -5.29 -32.77 4.65
N SER A 448 -5.50 -33.69 3.72
CA SER A 448 -4.47 -34.50 3.06
C SER A 448 -3.87 -33.84 1.81
N GLY A 449 -3.90 -32.49 1.73
CA GLY A 449 -3.30 -31.77 0.60
C GLY A 449 -1.82 -32.10 0.44
N SER A 450 -1.31 -31.99 -0.79
CA SER A 450 0.09 -32.33 -1.12
C SER A 450 0.92 -31.11 -1.55
N VAL A 451 0.35 -29.92 -1.48
CA VAL A 451 0.97 -28.71 -2.02
C VAL A 451 1.63 -27.90 -0.91
N ASN A 452 2.96 -27.83 -0.97
CA ASN A 452 3.76 -27.01 -0.05
C ASN A 452 3.58 -25.53 -0.36
N PRO A 453 3.14 -24.70 0.61
CA PRO A 453 2.89 -23.26 0.39
C PRO A 453 4.15 -22.48 -0.03
N TYR A 454 5.31 -22.81 0.52
CA TYR A 454 6.54 -22.08 0.24
C TYR A 454 7.02 -22.28 -1.21
N LYS A 455 6.84 -23.49 -1.79
CA LYS A 455 7.11 -23.74 -3.21
C LYS A 455 6.21 -22.90 -4.12
N LEU A 456 4.94 -22.74 -3.74
CA LEU A 456 4.02 -21.87 -4.49
C LEU A 456 4.44 -20.39 -4.40
N ARG A 457 4.86 -19.94 -3.23
CA ARG A 457 5.34 -18.56 -3.03
C ARG A 457 6.58 -18.30 -3.88
N ASP A 458 7.56 -19.19 -3.83
CA ASP A 458 8.84 -19.01 -4.53
C ASP A 458 8.63 -19.04 -6.06
N GLU A 459 7.72 -19.90 -6.55
CA GLU A 459 7.34 -19.88 -7.97
C GLU A 459 6.60 -18.60 -8.35
N MET A 460 5.67 -18.13 -7.54
CA MET A 460 4.97 -16.84 -7.74
C MET A 460 5.98 -15.69 -7.80
N HIS A 461 6.92 -15.61 -6.85
CA HIS A 461 7.96 -14.59 -6.82
C HIS A 461 8.81 -14.62 -8.09
N GLY A 462 9.26 -15.81 -8.54
CA GLY A 462 10.02 -15.94 -9.78
C GLY A 462 9.24 -15.48 -11.02
N ILE A 463 7.92 -15.75 -11.08
CA ILE A 463 7.06 -15.28 -12.15
C ILE A 463 6.93 -13.74 -12.13
N MET A 464 6.66 -13.17 -10.97
CA MET A 464 6.44 -11.74 -10.81
C MET A 464 7.72 -10.93 -11.09
N GLU A 465 8.86 -11.34 -10.55
CA GLU A 465 10.16 -10.70 -10.82
C GLU A 465 10.53 -10.74 -12.31
N LYS A 466 10.27 -11.85 -12.98
CA LYS A 466 10.64 -12.03 -14.40
C LYS A 466 9.72 -11.28 -15.35
N HIS A 467 8.41 -11.21 -15.08
CA HIS A 467 7.41 -10.80 -16.06
C HIS A 467 6.61 -9.55 -15.69
N MET A 468 6.58 -9.17 -14.40
CA MET A 468 5.76 -8.06 -13.88
C MET A 468 6.57 -6.94 -13.25
N TYR A 469 7.88 -6.95 -13.44
CA TYR A 469 8.81 -5.95 -12.94
C TYR A 469 8.63 -4.59 -13.63
N VAL A 470 9.63 -3.71 -13.58
CA VAL A 470 9.57 -2.33 -14.11
C VAL A 470 9.21 -2.30 -15.61
N TYR A 471 9.88 -3.14 -16.43
CA TYR A 471 9.50 -3.33 -17.84
C TYR A 471 8.79 -4.66 -18.02
N ARG A 472 7.67 -4.62 -18.73
CA ARG A 472 6.79 -5.76 -19.00
C ARG A 472 6.74 -6.04 -20.48
N LYS A 473 6.67 -7.33 -20.87
CA LYS A 473 6.47 -7.75 -22.26
C LYS A 473 5.17 -8.51 -22.39
N VAL A 474 4.41 -8.27 -23.46
CA VAL A 474 3.10 -8.91 -23.68
C VAL A 474 3.21 -10.44 -23.63
N GLY A 475 4.23 -11.03 -24.29
CA GLY A 475 4.47 -12.46 -24.26
C GLY A 475 4.75 -12.98 -22.84
N GLY A 476 5.58 -12.26 -22.07
CA GLY A 476 5.88 -12.58 -20.68
C GLY A 476 4.66 -12.51 -19.76
N MET A 477 3.83 -11.46 -19.89
CA MET A 477 2.59 -11.33 -19.12
C MET A 477 1.58 -12.44 -19.44
N LYS A 478 1.49 -12.90 -20.70
CA LYS A 478 0.66 -14.06 -21.07
C LYS A 478 1.12 -15.35 -20.41
N GLU A 479 2.42 -15.59 -20.40
CA GLU A 479 3.04 -16.74 -19.69
C GLU A 479 2.77 -16.64 -18.18
N ALA A 480 3.03 -15.48 -17.59
CA ALA A 480 2.79 -15.21 -16.17
C ALA A 480 1.33 -15.48 -15.79
N LYS A 481 0.38 -14.92 -16.53
CA LYS A 481 -1.07 -15.15 -16.31
C LYS A 481 -1.43 -16.63 -16.30
N LYS A 482 -0.92 -17.40 -17.30
CA LYS A 482 -1.17 -18.84 -17.39
C LYS A 482 -0.62 -19.60 -16.18
N ARG A 483 0.62 -19.30 -15.78
CA ARG A 483 1.28 -19.94 -14.64
C ARG A 483 0.60 -19.56 -13.33
N LEU A 484 0.30 -18.27 -13.10
CA LEU A 484 -0.39 -17.79 -11.89
C LEU A 484 -1.80 -18.37 -11.76
N ALA A 485 -2.54 -18.56 -12.86
CA ALA A 485 -3.83 -19.25 -12.84
C ALA A 485 -3.69 -20.70 -12.35
N LYS A 486 -2.62 -21.40 -12.75
CA LYS A 486 -2.31 -22.74 -12.24
C LYS A 486 -1.97 -22.71 -10.75
N LEU A 487 -1.13 -21.77 -10.30
CA LEU A 487 -0.81 -21.62 -8.88
C LEU A 487 -2.05 -21.28 -8.05
N TYR A 488 -2.95 -20.43 -8.56
CA TYR A 488 -4.22 -20.09 -7.92
C TYR A 488 -5.11 -21.33 -7.73
N SER A 489 -5.20 -22.20 -8.74
CA SER A 489 -5.89 -23.47 -8.59
C SER A 489 -5.22 -24.39 -7.56
N MET A 490 -3.90 -24.52 -7.60
CA MET A 490 -3.11 -25.37 -6.69
C MET A 490 -3.19 -24.86 -5.24
N SER A 491 -3.31 -23.55 -5.02
CA SER A 491 -3.38 -22.95 -3.68
C SER A 491 -4.61 -23.41 -2.88
N LYS A 492 -5.64 -23.94 -3.54
CA LYS A 492 -6.82 -24.55 -2.89
C LYS A 492 -6.49 -25.86 -2.17
N SER A 493 -5.40 -26.53 -2.57
CA SER A 493 -4.97 -27.82 -2.02
C SER A 493 -3.69 -27.70 -1.18
N ILE A 494 -3.43 -26.53 -0.60
CA ILE A 494 -2.28 -26.32 0.29
C ILE A 494 -2.42 -27.25 1.52
N CYS A 495 -1.32 -27.89 1.89
CA CYS A 495 -1.15 -28.66 3.10
C CYS A 495 -0.18 -27.96 4.05
N ILE A 496 -0.53 -27.96 5.32
CA ILE A 496 0.30 -27.46 6.41
C ILE A 496 0.98 -28.65 7.08
N GLU A 497 2.32 -28.64 7.14
CA GLU A 497 3.10 -29.70 7.76
C GLU A 497 3.11 -29.59 9.29
N ASP A 498 3.30 -28.38 9.80
CA ASP A 498 3.25 -28.10 11.24
C ASP A 498 1.79 -28.09 11.73
N LYS A 499 1.46 -29.04 12.60
CA LYS A 499 0.12 -29.20 13.20
C LYS A 499 0.03 -28.58 14.61
N SER A 500 1.07 -27.89 15.08
CA SER A 500 1.06 -27.23 16.39
C SER A 500 -0.07 -26.20 16.48
N THR A 501 -0.59 -25.99 17.69
CA THR A 501 -1.72 -25.08 17.92
C THR A 501 -1.27 -23.67 18.28
N VAL A 502 -0.04 -23.50 18.76
CA VAL A 502 0.47 -22.25 19.32
C VAL A 502 1.38 -21.54 18.34
N TYR A 503 1.03 -20.32 17.97
CA TYR A 503 1.80 -19.45 17.06
C TYR A 503 2.31 -20.17 15.80
N ASN A 504 1.47 -20.95 15.16
CA ASN A 504 1.81 -21.72 13.97
C ASN A 504 2.06 -20.80 12.76
N THR A 505 3.33 -20.54 12.48
CA THR A 505 3.73 -19.68 11.36
C THR A 505 3.44 -20.32 10.01
N ASN A 506 3.49 -21.66 9.90
CA ASN A 506 3.16 -22.38 8.66
C ASN A 506 1.66 -22.21 8.31
N PHE A 507 0.78 -22.17 9.32
CA PHE A 507 -0.63 -21.87 9.15
C PHE A 507 -0.86 -20.44 8.65
N ARG A 508 -0.24 -19.44 9.30
CA ARG A 508 -0.32 -18.04 8.89
C ARG A 508 0.18 -17.85 7.46
N ASP A 509 1.36 -18.39 7.16
CA ASP A 509 1.99 -18.26 5.84
C ASP A 509 1.15 -18.90 4.74
N ALA A 510 0.47 -20.02 5.03
CA ALA A 510 -0.44 -20.65 4.08
C ALA A 510 -1.64 -19.75 3.72
N LEU A 511 -2.21 -19.02 4.70
CA LEU A 511 -3.28 -18.05 4.48
C LEU A 511 -2.78 -16.86 3.65
N GLU A 512 -1.62 -16.30 4.00
CA GLU A 512 -1.00 -15.18 3.29
C GLU A 512 -0.66 -15.52 1.84
N ILE A 513 -0.11 -16.72 1.60
CA ILE A 513 0.28 -17.17 0.25
C ILE A 513 -0.96 -17.34 -0.65
N LYS A 514 -2.09 -17.81 -0.13
CA LYS A 514 -3.35 -17.85 -0.88
C LYS A 514 -3.78 -16.45 -1.35
N SER A 515 -3.69 -15.45 -0.46
CA SER A 515 -4.00 -14.05 -0.77
C SER A 515 -3.04 -13.49 -1.83
N LEU A 516 -1.74 -13.68 -1.65
CA LEU A 516 -0.71 -13.19 -2.57
C LEU A 516 -0.86 -13.75 -3.98
N ILE A 517 -1.08 -15.07 -4.12
CA ILE A 517 -1.26 -15.72 -5.44
C ILE A 517 -2.50 -15.18 -6.15
N ALA A 518 -3.62 -15.00 -5.42
CA ALA A 518 -4.83 -14.42 -5.98
C ALA A 518 -4.59 -13.00 -6.54
N LEU A 519 -3.90 -12.15 -5.75
CA LEU A 519 -3.62 -10.77 -6.14
C LEU A 519 -2.58 -10.69 -7.27
N ALA A 520 -1.55 -11.52 -7.28
CA ALA A 520 -0.59 -11.63 -8.37
C ALA A 520 -1.29 -12.00 -9.70
N TYR A 521 -2.24 -12.94 -9.64
CA TYR A 521 -3.04 -13.33 -10.81
C TYR A 521 -3.95 -12.19 -11.31
N VAL A 522 -4.61 -11.45 -10.40
CA VAL A 522 -5.45 -10.31 -10.75
C VAL A 522 -4.60 -9.18 -11.34
N ALA A 523 -3.49 -8.79 -10.67
CA ALA A 523 -2.61 -7.73 -11.13
C ALA A 523 -2.02 -8.01 -12.52
N THR A 524 -1.59 -9.26 -12.76
CA THR A 524 -1.08 -9.68 -14.07
C THR A 524 -2.18 -9.69 -15.14
N SER A 525 -3.40 -10.06 -14.77
CA SER A 525 -4.54 -10.03 -15.69
C SER A 525 -4.90 -8.61 -16.12
N CYS A 526 -4.91 -7.65 -15.18
CA CYS A 526 -5.13 -6.22 -15.46
C CYS A 526 -4.00 -5.64 -16.31
N ALA A 527 -2.74 -5.96 -15.98
CA ALA A 527 -1.58 -5.50 -16.74
C ALA A 527 -1.56 -5.98 -18.19
N LEU A 528 -1.97 -7.23 -18.44
CA LEU A 528 -2.06 -7.78 -19.80
C LEU A 528 -3.17 -7.13 -20.63
N GLU A 529 -4.22 -6.65 -19.99
CA GLU A 529 -5.35 -6.00 -20.64
C GLU A 529 -5.02 -4.58 -21.07
N ARG A 530 -4.28 -3.79 -20.27
CA ARG A 530 -3.92 -2.40 -20.56
C ARG A 530 -2.80 -2.31 -21.60
N LYS A 531 -3.16 -1.89 -22.81
CA LYS A 531 -2.27 -1.83 -23.98
C LYS A 531 -1.69 -0.42 -24.19
N GLU A 532 -1.04 0.09 -23.18
CA GLU A 532 -0.31 1.36 -23.20
C GLU A 532 0.84 1.30 -22.19
N SER A 533 1.70 2.31 -22.14
CA SER A 533 2.61 2.60 -21.03
C SER A 533 2.18 3.87 -20.34
N ARG A 534 1.92 3.77 -18.99
CA ARG A 534 1.49 4.90 -18.17
C ARG A 534 2.04 4.74 -16.74
N GLY A 535 2.75 5.75 -16.24
CA GLY A 535 3.29 5.73 -14.89
C GLY A 535 4.14 4.48 -14.61
N ALA A 536 3.77 3.71 -13.59
CA ALA A 536 4.45 2.49 -13.20
C ALA A 536 4.19 1.28 -14.12
N HIS A 537 3.23 1.37 -15.04
CA HIS A 537 2.95 0.33 -16.03
C HIS A 537 3.69 0.63 -17.33
N ALA A 538 4.82 -0.04 -17.57
CA ALA A 538 5.65 0.15 -18.76
C ALA A 538 5.70 -1.15 -19.59
N VAL A 539 5.06 -1.14 -20.77
CA VAL A 539 4.97 -2.28 -21.69
C VAL A 539 5.85 -2.03 -22.93
N VAL A 540 6.79 -2.91 -23.19
CA VAL A 540 7.78 -2.73 -24.26
C VAL A 540 7.11 -2.60 -25.63
N GLU A 541 6.11 -3.42 -25.92
CA GLU A 541 5.37 -3.42 -27.20
C GLU A 541 4.34 -2.29 -27.30
N HIS A 542 4.05 -1.58 -26.20
CA HIS A 542 3.12 -0.46 -26.12
C HIS A 542 3.77 0.67 -25.34
N SER A 543 4.89 1.21 -25.83
CA SER A 543 5.75 2.17 -25.13
C SER A 543 5.11 3.53 -24.87
N GLU A 544 4.08 3.90 -25.64
CA GLU A 544 3.42 5.20 -25.58
C GLU A 544 2.16 5.17 -24.70
N ARG A 545 1.85 6.32 -24.10
CA ARG A 545 0.59 6.58 -23.41
C ARG A 545 -0.52 6.84 -24.45
N ASP A 546 -1.69 6.22 -24.27
CA ASP A 546 -2.84 6.37 -25.16
C ASP A 546 -4.06 6.95 -24.42
N ASP A 547 -4.15 8.27 -24.35
CA ASP A 547 -5.25 8.97 -23.65
C ASP A 547 -6.61 8.79 -24.34
N ARG A 548 -6.65 8.37 -25.62
CA ARG A 548 -7.93 8.16 -26.32
C ARG A 548 -8.60 6.86 -25.91
N LYS A 549 -7.82 5.80 -25.70
CA LYS A 549 -8.34 4.45 -25.40
C LYS A 549 -8.21 4.09 -23.93
N TRP A 550 -7.18 4.60 -23.23
CA TRP A 550 -6.77 4.11 -21.93
C TRP A 550 -6.81 5.15 -20.78
N LEU A 551 -7.34 6.37 -21.03
CA LEU A 551 -7.64 7.31 -19.94
C LEU A 551 -8.90 6.84 -19.20
N LYS A 552 -8.79 5.69 -18.54
CA LYS A 552 -9.84 5.00 -17.79
C LYS A 552 -9.24 4.05 -16.77
N HIS A 553 -9.98 3.78 -15.71
CA HIS A 553 -9.61 2.80 -14.71
C HIS A 553 -9.98 1.38 -15.17
N THR A 554 -9.16 0.42 -14.78
CA THR A 554 -9.42 -1.01 -14.95
C THR A 554 -10.07 -1.56 -13.68
N ILE A 555 -11.25 -2.15 -13.78
CA ILE A 555 -11.96 -2.75 -12.66
C ILE A 555 -12.00 -4.25 -12.82
N ALA A 556 -11.37 -4.97 -11.90
CA ALA A 556 -11.32 -6.43 -11.88
C ALA A 556 -12.41 -7.00 -10.95
N VAL A 557 -13.10 -8.03 -11.42
CA VAL A 557 -14.13 -8.76 -10.65
C VAL A 557 -13.89 -10.26 -10.75
N LYS A 558 -14.25 -10.97 -9.68
CA LYS A 558 -14.15 -12.43 -9.62
C LYS A 558 -15.26 -13.08 -10.45
N ARG A 559 -14.91 -13.96 -11.39
CA ARG A 559 -15.83 -14.77 -12.17
C ARG A 559 -15.43 -16.24 -12.11
N GLY A 560 -15.89 -16.93 -11.07
CA GLY A 560 -15.39 -18.27 -10.74
C GLY A 560 -13.88 -18.22 -10.46
N ASP A 561 -13.09 -19.01 -11.20
CA ASP A 561 -11.62 -19.01 -11.11
C ASP A 561 -10.96 -18.02 -12.11
N SER A 562 -11.73 -17.25 -12.85
CA SER A 562 -11.21 -16.27 -13.80
C SER A 562 -11.42 -14.83 -13.33
N VAL A 563 -10.64 -13.90 -13.91
CA VAL A 563 -10.77 -12.46 -13.68
C VAL A 563 -11.62 -11.87 -14.81
N GLY A 564 -12.79 -11.34 -14.46
CA GLY A 564 -13.59 -10.49 -15.33
C GLY A 564 -13.15 -9.03 -15.20
N MET A 565 -13.40 -8.21 -16.23
CA MET A 565 -13.02 -6.79 -16.20
C MET A 565 -14.10 -5.92 -16.82
N TYR A 566 -14.20 -4.69 -16.30
CA TYR A 566 -14.89 -3.57 -16.90
C TYR A 566 -14.08 -2.28 -16.63
N TYR A 567 -14.55 -1.13 -17.10
CA TYR A 567 -13.81 0.12 -17.01
C TYR A 567 -14.69 1.22 -16.44
N SER A 568 -14.07 2.16 -15.70
CA SER A 568 -14.70 3.42 -15.30
C SER A 568 -13.90 4.61 -15.80
N GLN A 569 -14.57 5.74 -16.00
CA GLN A 569 -13.95 6.98 -16.47
C GLN A 569 -13.15 7.62 -15.34
N VAL A 570 -12.07 8.31 -15.70
CA VAL A 570 -11.31 9.17 -14.80
C VAL A 570 -12.08 10.46 -14.54
N SER A 571 -12.19 10.89 -13.30
CA SER A 571 -12.77 12.17 -12.92
C SER A 571 -11.80 13.31 -13.24
N ILE A 572 -12.13 14.12 -14.25
CA ILE A 572 -11.31 15.27 -14.67
C ILE A 572 -12.07 16.55 -14.35
N THR A 573 -11.63 17.27 -13.33
CA THR A 573 -12.26 18.53 -12.88
C THR A 573 -11.56 19.77 -13.44
N LYS A 574 -10.21 19.72 -13.60
CA LYS A 574 -9.42 20.91 -13.91
C LYS A 574 -8.35 20.69 -14.99
N TRP A 575 -7.54 19.65 -14.89
CA TRP A 575 -6.38 19.46 -15.75
C TRP A 575 -6.59 18.32 -16.75
N LYS A 576 -6.49 18.64 -18.04
CA LYS A 576 -6.48 17.64 -19.11
C LYS A 576 -5.10 16.98 -19.21
N PRO A 577 -5.03 15.72 -19.69
CA PRO A 577 -3.76 15.05 -19.93
C PRO A 577 -2.84 15.85 -20.86
N GLU A 578 -1.59 15.99 -20.47
CA GLU A 578 -0.51 16.59 -21.25
C GLU A 578 0.78 15.75 -21.16
N LYS A 579 1.74 16.01 -22.04
CA LYS A 579 3.03 15.29 -22.01
C LYS A 579 3.81 15.66 -20.75
N ARG A 580 4.22 14.66 -19.98
CA ARG A 580 5.11 14.89 -18.81
C ARG A 580 6.53 15.21 -19.29
N VAL A 581 7.05 16.33 -18.84
CA VAL A 581 8.44 16.77 -19.06
C VAL A 581 9.08 17.01 -17.70
N TYR A 582 10.31 16.43 -17.50
CA TYR A 582 11.07 16.52 -16.25
C TYR A 582 12.56 16.75 -16.53
#